data_71c53dd2a0a76fb63ffbb73d320bf1bc
#
_entry.id   71c53dd2a0a76fb63ffbb73d320bf1bc
#
_cell.length_a   1.000
_cell.length_b   1.000
_cell.length_c   1.000
_cell.angle_alpha   90.00
_cell.angle_beta   90.00
_cell.angle_gamma   90.00
#
_symmetry.space_group_name_H-M   'P 1'
#
loop_
_entity.id
_entity.type
_entity.pdbx_description
1 polymer ?
#
loop_
_entity_poly.entity_id
_entity_poly.type
_entity_poly.pdbx_seq_one_letter_code
_entity_poly.pdbx_strand_id
1 'polypeptide(L)' 'MKYAPHQQRVVDEFTELNARLAKLEDFIQSNPIFAGLPEAEQGRMKRQQAAMAEYSQVLRERIAAFSA' A
#
# COMPACT_ATOMS: atom_id res chain seq x y z
N MET A 1 14.58 5.94 -20.32
CA MET A 1 13.27 6.17 -20.76
C MET A 1 12.42 6.76 -19.71
N LYS A 2 11.49 7.46 -20.17
CA LYS A 2 10.79 8.25 -19.20
C LYS A 2 9.32 8.08 -19.34
N TYR A 3 8.68 8.20 -18.23
CA TYR A 3 7.23 8.26 -18.20
C TYR A 3 6.79 9.68 -18.53
N ALA A 4 5.63 9.80 -19.15
CA ALA A 4 4.97 11.09 -19.25
C ALA A 4 4.66 11.61 -17.83
N PRO A 5 4.49 12.92 -17.63
CA PRO A 5 4.27 13.44 -16.28
C PRO A 5 3.12 12.79 -15.53
N HIS A 6 1.99 12.51 -16.20
CA HIS A 6 0.86 11.87 -15.52
C HIS A 6 1.17 10.41 -15.15
N GLN A 7 2.01 9.75 -15.96
CA GLN A 7 2.44 8.38 -15.66
C GLN A 7 3.41 8.37 -14.50
N GLN A 8 4.34 9.35 -14.47
CA GLN A 8 5.30 9.44 -13.38
C GLN A 8 4.58 9.64 -12.04
N ARG A 9 3.49 10.41 -12.03
CA ARG A 9 2.72 10.59 -10.81
C ARG A 9 2.16 9.27 -10.29
N VAL A 10 1.74 8.38 -11.20
CA VAL A 10 1.23 7.06 -10.79
C VAL A 10 2.36 6.21 -10.23
N VAL A 11 3.54 6.25 -10.84
CA VAL A 11 4.69 5.51 -10.33
C VAL A 11 5.08 6.02 -8.95
N ASP A 12 5.08 7.33 -8.74
CA ASP A 12 5.41 7.91 -7.45
C ASP A 12 4.39 7.52 -6.39
N GLU A 13 3.11 7.52 -6.75
CA GLU A 13 2.04 7.11 -5.85
C GLU A 13 2.20 5.64 -5.45
N PHE A 14 2.54 4.80 -6.41
CA PHE A 14 2.77 3.37 -6.16
C PHE A 14 3.92 3.18 -5.18
N THR A 15 5.02 3.89 -5.37
CA THR A 15 6.19 3.80 -4.50
C THR A 15 5.83 4.23 -3.08
N GLU A 16 5.15 5.36 -2.92
CA GLU A 16 4.74 5.85 -1.61
C GLU A 16 3.76 4.91 -0.93
N LEU A 17 2.79 4.42 -1.69
CA LEU A 17 1.79 3.52 -1.14
C LEU A 17 2.44 2.25 -0.61
N ASN A 18 3.36 1.67 -1.36
CA ASN A 18 4.03 0.45 -0.93
C ASN A 18 4.91 0.68 0.30
N ALA A 19 5.54 1.84 0.41
CA ALA A 19 6.31 2.16 1.61
C ALA A 19 5.41 2.25 2.83
N ARG A 20 4.23 2.85 2.70
CA ARG A 20 3.28 2.95 3.80
C ARG A 20 2.68 1.59 4.14
N LEU A 21 2.39 0.79 3.13
CA LEU A 21 1.85 -0.55 3.34
C LEU A 21 2.86 -1.42 4.09
N ALA A 22 4.12 -1.36 3.71
CA ALA A 22 5.16 -2.13 4.38
C ALA A 22 5.26 -1.77 5.86
N LYS A 23 5.14 -0.49 6.20
CA LYS A 23 5.17 -0.07 7.61
C LYS A 23 3.96 -0.59 8.37
N LEU A 24 2.79 -0.56 7.75
CA LEU A 24 1.58 -1.05 8.39
C LEU A 24 1.67 -2.56 8.61
N GLU A 25 2.15 -3.28 7.60
CA GLU A 25 2.31 -4.74 7.71
C GLU A 25 3.29 -5.10 8.81
N ASP A 26 4.40 -4.37 8.89
CA ASP A 26 5.40 -4.62 9.93
C ASP A 26 4.82 -4.36 11.31
N PHE A 27 4.05 -3.28 11.47
CA PHE A 27 3.42 -2.96 12.74
C PHE A 27 2.46 -4.08 13.17
N ILE A 28 1.65 -4.57 12.25
CA ILE A 28 0.68 -5.62 12.54
C ILE A 28 1.38 -6.93 12.90
N GLN A 29 2.45 -7.27 12.18
CA GLN A 29 3.11 -8.55 12.35
C GLN A 29 4.09 -8.59 13.51
N SER A 30 4.76 -7.48 13.79
CA SER A 30 5.93 -7.51 14.65
C SER A 30 5.88 -6.60 15.86
N ASN A 31 5.02 -5.58 15.85
CA ASN A 31 5.03 -4.61 16.94
C ASN A 31 4.10 -5.06 18.06
N PRO A 32 4.62 -5.23 19.30
CA PRO A 32 3.78 -5.71 20.39
C PRO A 32 2.66 -4.76 20.76
N ILE A 33 2.76 -3.49 20.40
CA ILE A 33 1.68 -2.53 20.66
C ILE A 33 0.40 -2.95 19.93
N PHE A 34 0.53 -3.53 18.74
CA PHE A 34 -0.63 -3.95 17.97
C PHE A 34 -1.50 -4.94 18.77
N ALA A 35 -0.87 -5.92 19.41
CA ALA A 35 -1.61 -6.93 20.17
C ALA A 35 -2.35 -6.33 21.35
N GLY A 36 -1.88 -5.19 21.85
CA GLY A 36 -2.53 -4.51 22.97
C GLY A 36 -3.64 -3.55 22.59
N LEU A 37 -3.86 -3.33 21.29
CA LEU A 37 -4.92 -2.44 20.85
C LEU A 37 -6.29 -3.13 20.98
N PRO A 38 -7.38 -2.34 21.12
CA PRO A 38 -8.72 -2.94 21.10
C PRO A 38 -8.95 -3.75 19.85
N GLU A 39 -9.71 -4.83 19.97
CA GLU A 39 -9.99 -5.70 18.83
C GLU A 39 -10.56 -4.96 17.64
N ALA A 40 -11.46 -3.99 17.92
CA ALA A 40 -12.06 -3.24 16.82
C ALA A 40 -11.00 -2.45 16.04
N GLU A 41 -10.01 -1.91 16.74
CA GLU A 41 -8.95 -1.17 16.07
C GLU A 41 -8.04 -2.11 15.29
N GLN A 42 -7.72 -3.28 15.87
CA GLN A 42 -6.95 -4.28 15.15
C GLN A 42 -7.64 -4.66 13.85
N GLY A 43 -8.96 -4.83 13.91
CA GLY A 43 -9.75 -5.18 12.72
C GLY A 43 -9.72 -4.07 11.68
N ARG A 44 -9.81 -2.82 12.12
CA ARG A 44 -9.74 -1.69 11.17
C ARG A 44 -8.39 -1.63 10.49
N MET A 45 -7.31 -1.87 11.22
CA MET A 45 -5.97 -1.83 10.65
C MET A 45 -5.76 -2.95 9.64
N LYS A 46 -6.30 -4.15 9.93
CA LYS A 46 -6.21 -5.25 8.97
C LYS A 46 -7.03 -4.96 7.71
N ARG A 47 -8.18 -4.32 7.86
CA ARG A 47 -8.98 -3.91 6.71
C ARG A 47 -8.23 -2.86 5.89
N GLN A 48 -7.55 -1.94 6.56
CA GLN A 48 -6.75 -0.94 5.87
C GLN A 48 -5.61 -1.60 5.10
N GLN A 49 -4.96 -2.58 5.70
CA GLN A 49 -3.90 -3.33 5.02
C GLN A 49 -4.43 -3.98 3.73
N ALA A 50 -5.58 -4.61 3.82
CA ALA A 50 -6.18 -5.28 2.67
C ALA A 50 -6.53 -4.28 1.56
N ALA A 51 -7.10 -3.13 1.94
CA ALA A 51 -7.45 -2.09 0.98
C ALA A 51 -6.21 -1.51 0.30
N MET A 52 -5.14 -1.30 1.05
CA MET A 52 -3.91 -0.78 0.51
C MET A 52 -3.24 -1.79 -0.43
N ALA A 53 -3.33 -3.09 -0.10
CA ALA A 53 -2.77 -4.13 -0.95
C ALA A 53 -3.50 -4.18 -2.29
N GLU A 54 -4.83 -4.06 -2.26
CA GLU A 54 -5.61 -4.03 -3.50
C GLU A 54 -5.30 -2.78 -4.31
N TYR A 55 -5.21 -1.64 -3.66
CA TYR A 55 -4.87 -0.38 -4.30
C TYR A 55 -3.50 -0.49 -4.97
N SER A 56 -2.52 -1.08 -4.27
CA SER A 56 -1.18 -1.29 -4.81
C SER A 56 -1.24 -2.17 -6.08
N GLN A 57 -2.07 -3.21 -6.06
CA GLN A 57 -2.20 -4.09 -7.21
C GLN A 57 -2.79 -3.35 -8.40
N VAL A 58 -3.77 -2.49 -8.19
CA VAL A 58 -4.37 -1.70 -9.27
C VAL A 58 -3.33 -0.77 -9.88
N LEU A 59 -2.53 -0.12 -9.03
CA LEU A 59 -1.48 0.77 -9.55
C LEU A 59 -0.43 -0.01 -10.35
N ARG A 60 -0.08 -1.20 -9.88
CA ARG A 60 0.86 -2.07 -10.60
C ARG A 60 0.34 -2.39 -12.00
N GLU A 61 -0.95 -2.71 -12.09
CA GLU A 61 -1.57 -3.02 -13.37
C GLU A 61 -1.60 -1.81 -14.29
N ARG A 62 -1.88 -0.64 -13.72
CA ARG A 62 -1.88 0.60 -14.50
C ARG A 62 -0.50 0.90 -15.06
N ILE A 63 0.54 0.71 -14.24
CA ILE A 63 1.91 0.95 -14.66
C ILE A 63 2.30 -0.03 -15.77
N ALA A 64 1.92 -1.30 -15.62
CA ALA A 64 2.21 -2.31 -16.64
C ALA A 64 1.56 -1.94 -17.97
N ALA A 65 0.38 -1.33 -17.93
CA ALA A 65 -0.33 -0.93 -19.13
C ALA A 65 0.31 0.26 -19.85
N PHE A 66 1.20 0.99 -19.17
CA PHE A 66 1.89 2.12 -19.82
C PHE A 66 2.74 1.70 -21.01
N SER A 67 3.17 0.46 -21.01
CA SER A 67 4.03 -0.06 -22.09
C SER A 67 3.24 -0.67 -23.22
N ALA A 68 1.96 -0.81 -23.08
CA ALA A 68 1.12 -1.51 -24.03
C ALA A 68 0.78 -0.68 -25.26
#